data_0ee5051ac17ca2c4b65ab3ab6ca6971a
#
_entry.id   0ee5051ac17ca2c4b65ab3ab6ca6971a
#
_cell.length_a   1.000
_cell.length_b   1.000
_cell.length_c   1.000
_cell.angle_alpha   90.00
_cell.angle_beta   90.00
_cell.angle_gamma   90.00
#
_symmetry.space_group_name_H-M   'P 1'
#
loop_
_entity.id
_entity.type
_entity.pdbx_description
1 polymer ?
#
loop_
_entity_poly.entity_id
_entity_poly.type
_entity_poly.pdbx_seq_one_letter_code
_entity_poly.pdbx_strand_id
1 'polypeptide(L)'
;MLKIKSFKFAQLALLFSCACSTSVFANQEPLPNPIIDTVQEADLLTRQQLELETKAIEAQLAAEKKLEEERLAAEKQALAEQTLTDKLGQIELQFKSTVAKIYADNDFQLLWQDKATEQQFLREYAALVLSGISKQASTILEHIDSTSEGSFERDALLTDTFLDYMYYANNVSKSAQKWLYSANNYKPALPRDEQIHAWLSAVAMGKSADFLTSLSTQNPLYRQTIAQLPSLFNAEGMDNDKLAQLYKIAINAQRLRVIPTFDNGLFVNIPSYQLHYYRDGKLILTSKVIVGKKARKTPVLYSKLSDVVVNPPWNTPTRLINEDIIPRVRKDPSYIYRNGYTIIDSKGKTIDPYTIDWENMTAKKFPYRLRQAPGDSALGNFKFNMPSSDAIYLHDTPSRGLFAKKDLALSSGCVRVEKADELASVLLKEAGWTEERKVNTVKSRKTISVNVASNNPVFLYYVTAWVNNGKTHTLPDIYGYDVTPNLSYINWAIVKKYLN
;
A
#
# COMPACT_ATOMS: atom_id res chain seq x y z
N MET A 1 -33.95 -6.42 45.70
CA MET A 1 -34.52 -7.70 46.23
C MET A 1 -34.66 -8.68 45.09
N LEU A 2 -33.66 -9.48 44.85
CA LEU A 2 -33.77 -10.66 43.97
C LEU A 2 -33.09 -11.83 44.69
N LYS A 3 -33.82 -12.93 44.75
CA LYS A 3 -33.53 -14.12 45.54
C LYS A 3 -32.35 -14.90 44.97
N ILE A 4 -31.33 -15.10 45.79
CA ILE A 4 -30.23 -16.00 45.57
C ILE A 4 -30.76 -17.42 45.79
N LYS A 5 -30.80 -18.25 44.74
CA LYS A 5 -30.98 -19.70 44.88
C LYS A 5 -29.63 -20.39 45.08
N SER A 6 -29.42 -20.83 46.30
CA SER A 6 -28.31 -21.68 46.69
C SER A 6 -28.41 -23.05 46.03
N PHE A 7 -27.43 -23.45 45.22
CA PHE A 7 -27.24 -24.82 44.75
C PHE A 7 -26.34 -25.55 45.75
N LYS A 8 -26.89 -26.67 46.28
CA LYS A 8 -26.20 -27.57 47.21
C LYS A 8 -25.17 -28.38 46.49
N PHE A 9 -23.93 -28.36 46.96
CA PHE A 9 -22.86 -29.33 46.63
C PHE A 9 -23.22 -30.69 47.25
N ALA A 10 -23.40 -31.71 46.42
CA ALA A 10 -23.43 -33.12 46.84
C ALA A 10 -22.00 -33.67 46.73
N GLN A 11 -21.43 -33.96 47.92
CA GLN A 11 -20.19 -34.73 48.04
C GLN A 11 -20.50 -36.20 47.73
N LEU A 12 -19.79 -36.77 46.75
CA LEU A 12 -19.75 -38.21 46.52
C LEU A 12 -18.39 -38.73 46.99
N ALA A 13 -18.39 -39.33 48.18
CA ALA A 13 -17.22 -40.06 48.72
C ALA A 13 -17.27 -41.49 48.18
N LEU A 14 -16.24 -41.90 47.42
CA LEU A 14 -16.01 -43.29 47.05
C LEU A 14 -15.12 -43.94 48.09
N LEU A 15 -15.69 -44.92 48.81
CA LEU A 15 -14.99 -45.83 49.70
C LEU A 15 -14.28 -46.94 48.89
N PHE A 16 -12.97 -47.02 48.97
CA PHE A 16 -12.19 -48.17 48.55
C PHE A 16 -12.16 -49.20 49.73
N SER A 17 -12.70 -50.36 49.51
CA SER A 17 -12.56 -51.53 50.37
C SER A 17 -11.63 -52.54 49.68
N CYS A 18 -10.45 -52.72 50.28
CA CYS A 18 -9.49 -53.74 49.90
C CYS A 18 -9.80 -55.01 50.71
N ALA A 19 -10.09 -56.15 50.04
CA ALA A 19 -10.08 -57.46 50.68
C ALA A 19 -9.08 -58.35 49.97
N CYS A 20 -7.98 -58.65 50.68
CA CYS A 20 -7.08 -59.78 50.38
C CYS A 20 -7.64 -61.07 50.92
N SER A 21 -7.69 -62.12 50.11
CA SER A 21 -7.64 -63.49 50.63
C SER A 21 -6.88 -64.39 49.66
N THR A 22 -5.95 -65.08 50.24
CA THR A 22 -5.03 -66.06 49.69
C THR A 22 -5.70 -67.43 49.57
N SER A 23 -5.30 -68.18 48.57
CA SER A 23 -4.81 -69.55 48.54
C SER A 23 -5.44 -70.52 47.55
N VAL A 24 -4.55 -71.28 47.02
CA VAL A 24 -4.41 -72.71 46.75
C VAL A 24 -4.52 -73.17 45.30
N PHE A 25 -3.43 -73.80 44.86
CA PHE A 25 -3.16 -74.47 43.59
C PHE A 25 -4.15 -75.60 43.21
N ALA A 26 -4.53 -75.66 41.95
CA ALA A 26 -4.69 -76.89 41.20
C ALA A 26 -4.54 -76.63 39.69
N ASN A 27 -3.67 -77.45 39.07
CA ASN A 27 -3.46 -77.51 37.62
C ASN A 27 -4.72 -77.93 36.85
N GLN A 28 -5.15 -77.12 35.91
CA GLN A 28 -5.91 -77.51 34.74
C GLN A 28 -5.72 -76.51 33.59
N GLU A 29 -5.56 -77.03 32.37
CA GLU A 29 -5.38 -76.24 31.15
C GLU A 29 -6.50 -75.21 30.96
N PRO A 30 -6.24 -74.02 30.49
CA PRO A 30 -7.26 -72.98 30.32
C PRO A 30 -8.04 -73.18 28.99
N LEU A 31 -9.30 -73.42 29.12
CA LEU A 31 -10.29 -73.16 28.04
C LEU A 31 -10.37 -71.59 27.85
N PRO A 32 -10.56 -71.09 26.63
CA PRO A 32 -10.72 -69.70 26.43
C PRO A 32 -11.96 -69.15 27.13
N ASN A 33 -11.77 -68.15 27.98
CA ASN A 33 -12.84 -67.63 28.83
C ASN A 33 -13.44 -66.37 28.17
N PRO A 34 -14.61 -66.47 27.50
CA PRO A 34 -15.20 -65.31 26.78
C PRO A 34 -15.73 -64.20 27.70
N ILE A 35 -15.67 -64.42 29.05
CA ILE A 35 -16.17 -63.45 30.05
C ILE A 35 -15.11 -62.37 30.37
N ILE A 36 -13.83 -62.69 30.26
CA ILE A 36 -12.74 -61.73 30.61
C ILE A 36 -12.61 -60.64 29.54
N ASP A 37 -12.78 -60.97 28.26
CA ASP A 37 -12.72 -59.99 27.17
C ASP A 37 -13.87 -58.99 27.21
N THR A 38 -15.10 -59.45 27.57
CA THR A 38 -16.28 -58.58 27.67
C THR A 38 -16.21 -57.61 28.87
N VAL A 39 -15.56 -57.99 29.96
CA VAL A 39 -15.36 -57.10 31.13
C VAL A 39 -14.29 -56.05 30.86
N GLN A 40 -13.23 -56.41 30.16
CA GLN A 40 -12.19 -55.43 29.75
C GLN A 40 -12.69 -54.43 28.72
N GLU A 41 -13.53 -54.87 27.77
CA GLU A 41 -14.16 -54.01 26.78
C GLU A 41 -15.18 -53.02 27.41
N ALA A 42 -15.97 -53.50 28.38
CA ALA A 42 -16.90 -52.67 29.15
C ALA A 42 -16.18 -51.62 30.03
N ASP A 43 -15.05 -51.99 30.64
CA ASP A 43 -14.22 -51.04 31.43
C ASP A 43 -13.56 -50.00 30.53
N LEU A 44 -13.11 -50.37 29.32
CA LEU A 44 -12.53 -49.47 28.33
C LEU A 44 -13.57 -48.46 27.80
N LEU A 45 -14.79 -48.92 27.50
CA LEU A 45 -15.90 -48.07 27.07
C LEU A 45 -16.30 -47.09 28.16
N THR A 46 -16.35 -47.54 29.43
CA THR A 46 -16.65 -46.68 30.57
C THR A 46 -15.60 -45.61 30.78
N ARG A 47 -14.31 -45.94 30.62
CA ARG A 47 -13.20 -44.98 30.69
C ARG A 47 -13.26 -43.97 29.56
N GLN A 48 -13.57 -44.40 28.32
CA GLN A 48 -13.74 -43.50 27.18
C GLN A 48 -14.93 -42.53 27.36
N GLN A 49 -16.05 -43.01 27.89
CA GLN A 49 -17.18 -42.17 28.22
C GLN A 49 -16.86 -41.15 29.30
N LEU A 50 -16.15 -41.53 30.37
CA LEU A 50 -15.73 -40.65 31.45
C LEU A 50 -14.74 -39.58 30.94
N GLU A 51 -13.85 -39.96 30.03
CA GLU A 51 -12.92 -39.02 29.41
C GLU A 51 -13.64 -38.01 28.49
N LEU A 52 -14.65 -38.44 27.74
CA LEU A 52 -15.49 -37.57 26.93
C LEU A 52 -16.33 -36.60 27.78
N GLU A 53 -16.92 -37.08 28.88
CA GLU A 53 -17.66 -36.23 29.82
C GLU A 53 -16.74 -35.21 30.50
N THR A 54 -15.52 -35.62 30.90
CA THR A 54 -14.54 -34.72 31.49
C THR A 54 -14.13 -33.60 30.50
N LYS A 55 -13.84 -33.95 29.25
CA LYS A 55 -13.53 -32.97 28.20
C LYS A 55 -14.71 -32.03 27.90
N ALA A 56 -15.94 -32.55 27.95
CA ALA A 56 -17.15 -31.74 27.76
C ALA A 56 -17.34 -30.73 28.91
N ILE A 57 -17.09 -31.15 30.16
CA ILE A 57 -17.16 -30.27 31.35
C ILE A 57 -16.04 -29.19 31.30
N GLU A 58 -14.82 -29.58 30.95
CA GLU A 58 -13.72 -28.65 30.79
C GLU A 58 -13.99 -27.60 29.69
N ALA A 59 -14.54 -28.02 28.56
CA ALA A 59 -14.95 -27.13 27.46
C ALA A 59 -16.09 -26.18 27.89
N GLN A 60 -17.05 -26.67 28.67
CA GLN A 60 -18.13 -25.85 29.20
C GLN A 60 -17.60 -24.79 30.20
N LEU A 61 -16.74 -25.19 31.13
CA LEU A 61 -16.11 -24.28 32.09
C LEU A 61 -15.24 -23.23 31.39
N ALA A 62 -14.51 -23.60 30.34
CA ALA A 62 -13.75 -22.66 29.55
C ALA A 62 -14.65 -21.67 28.81
N ALA A 63 -15.78 -22.13 28.27
CA ALA A 63 -16.77 -21.27 27.62
C ALA A 63 -17.45 -20.30 28.62
N GLU A 64 -17.82 -20.76 29.81
CA GLU A 64 -18.39 -19.94 30.87
C GLU A 64 -17.40 -18.88 31.34
N LYS A 65 -16.14 -19.26 31.56
CA LYS A 65 -15.05 -18.32 31.93
C LYS A 65 -14.84 -17.26 30.87
N LYS A 66 -14.82 -17.66 29.59
CA LYS A 66 -14.70 -16.72 28.46
C LYS A 66 -15.88 -15.74 28.41
N LEU A 67 -17.09 -16.22 28.58
CA LEU A 67 -18.30 -15.39 28.60
C LEU A 67 -18.27 -14.37 29.76
N GLU A 68 -17.80 -14.77 30.93
CA GLU A 68 -17.66 -13.88 32.08
C GLU A 68 -16.56 -12.83 31.85
N GLU A 69 -15.42 -13.21 31.26
CA GLU A 69 -14.36 -12.27 30.85
C GLU A 69 -14.88 -11.25 29.81
N GLU A 70 -15.64 -11.71 28.81
CA GLU A 70 -16.29 -10.84 27.82
C GLU A 70 -17.31 -9.89 28.47
N ARG A 71 -18.10 -10.35 29.44
CA ARG A 71 -19.06 -9.52 30.18
C ARG A 71 -18.36 -8.42 30.99
N LEU A 72 -17.31 -8.80 31.73
CA LEU A 72 -16.52 -7.86 32.52
C LEU A 72 -15.80 -6.81 31.65
N ALA A 73 -15.28 -7.25 30.48
CA ALA A 73 -14.68 -6.35 29.51
C ALA A 73 -15.71 -5.36 28.93
N ALA A 74 -16.92 -5.83 28.62
CA ALA A 74 -18.01 -4.99 28.14
C ALA A 74 -18.47 -3.97 29.21
N GLU A 75 -18.56 -4.38 30.47
CA GLU A 75 -18.91 -3.48 31.57
C GLU A 75 -17.82 -2.41 31.79
N LYS A 76 -16.53 -2.81 31.77
CA LYS A 76 -15.39 -1.87 31.83
C LYS A 76 -15.42 -0.88 30.67
N GLN A 77 -15.69 -1.35 29.46
CA GLN A 77 -15.78 -0.51 28.25
C GLN A 77 -16.94 0.50 28.34
N ALA A 78 -18.12 0.05 28.78
CA ALA A 78 -19.29 0.92 28.96
C ALA A 78 -19.03 2.03 30.01
N LEU A 79 -18.36 1.67 31.11
CA LEU A 79 -17.96 2.65 32.12
C LEU A 79 -16.96 3.67 31.60
N ALA A 80 -15.99 3.21 30.79
CA ALA A 80 -15.00 4.06 30.16
C ALA A 80 -15.66 5.06 29.20
N GLU A 81 -16.60 4.59 28.36
CA GLU A 81 -17.34 5.44 27.42
C GLU A 81 -18.26 6.46 28.15
N GLN A 82 -18.89 6.06 29.26
CA GLN A 82 -19.66 6.97 30.07
C GLN A 82 -18.78 8.06 30.69
N THR A 83 -17.67 7.66 31.33
CA THR A 83 -16.73 8.60 31.95
C THR A 83 -16.13 9.57 30.89
N LEU A 84 -15.81 9.09 29.72
CA LEU A 84 -15.35 9.94 28.61
C LEU A 84 -16.43 10.94 28.21
N THR A 85 -17.67 10.48 28.07
CA THR A 85 -18.81 11.35 27.71
C THR A 85 -19.05 12.45 28.74
N ASP A 86 -18.99 12.11 30.03
CA ASP A 86 -19.17 13.07 31.12
C ASP A 86 -18.09 14.16 31.11
N LYS A 87 -16.87 13.81 30.72
CA LYS A 87 -15.74 14.75 30.58
C LYS A 87 -15.82 15.62 29.33
N LEU A 88 -16.33 15.09 28.22
CA LEU A 88 -16.36 15.76 26.90
C LEU A 88 -17.64 16.62 26.71
N GLY A 89 -18.69 16.37 27.46
CA GLY A 89 -19.98 17.05 27.28
C GLY A 89 -20.59 16.75 25.90
N GLN A 90 -20.68 17.76 25.04
CA GLN A 90 -21.28 17.63 23.69
C GLN A 90 -20.30 17.34 22.56
N ILE A 91 -19.03 17.15 22.89
CA ILE A 91 -18.01 16.84 21.85
C ILE A 91 -18.18 15.40 21.38
N GLU A 92 -18.37 15.24 20.07
CA GLU A 92 -18.45 13.94 19.42
C GLU A 92 -17.07 13.52 18.89
N LEU A 93 -16.68 12.28 19.17
CA LEU A 93 -15.47 11.66 18.66
C LEU A 93 -15.80 10.64 17.59
N GLN A 94 -14.95 10.51 16.60
CA GLN A 94 -15.09 9.55 15.51
C GLN A 94 -14.86 8.11 15.99
N PHE A 95 -13.90 7.92 16.90
CA PHE A 95 -13.49 6.62 17.44
C PHE A 95 -13.73 6.54 18.96
N LYS A 96 -14.88 7.02 19.42
CA LYS A 96 -15.22 7.17 20.83
C LYS A 96 -14.86 5.95 21.69
N SER A 97 -15.21 4.75 21.22
CA SER A 97 -14.97 3.49 21.96
C SER A 97 -13.47 3.23 22.18
N THR A 98 -12.67 3.43 21.13
CA THR A 98 -11.20 3.26 21.21
C THR A 98 -10.57 4.33 22.08
N VAL A 99 -10.98 5.59 21.93
CA VAL A 99 -10.50 6.70 22.76
C VAL A 99 -10.84 6.48 24.23
N ALA A 100 -12.08 6.05 24.54
CA ALA A 100 -12.49 5.73 25.91
C ALA A 100 -11.61 4.66 26.55
N LYS A 101 -11.31 3.59 25.80
CA LYS A 101 -10.40 2.54 26.25
C LYS A 101 -8.99 3.07 26.52
N ILE A 102 -8.43 3.86 25.59
CA ILE A 102 -7.09 4.44 25.73
C ILE A 102 -7.00 5.28 27.02
N TYR A 103 -7.98 6.16 27.26
CA TYR A 103 -7.95 6.99 28.46
C TYR A 103 -8.24 6.21 29.74
N ALA A 104 -9.14 5.23 29.72
CA ALA A 104 -9.40 4.37 30.87
C ALA A 104 -8.17 3.52 31.26
N ASP A 105 -7.41 3.05 30.28
CA ASP A 105 -6.17 2.31 30.52
C ASP A 105 -5.00 3.22 30.98
N ASN A 106 -5.17 4.55 30.90
CA ASN A 106 -4.22 5.59 31.34
C ASN A 106 -4.82 6.49 32.45
N ASP A 107 -5.75 6.00 33.24
CA ASP A 107 -6.40 6.72 34.36
C ASP A 107 -6.90 8.13 33.97
N PHE A 108 -7.37 8.31 32.74
CA PHE A 108 -7.79 9.58 32.16
C PHE A 108 -6.77 10.72 32.27
N GLN A 109 -5.47 10.39 32.29
CA GLN A 109 -4.41 11.39 32.20
C GLN A 109 -4.27 11.92 30.77
N LEU A 110 -3.77 13.17 30.66
CA LEU A 110 -3.52 13.78 29.36
C LEU A 110 -2.34 13.09 28.63
N LEU A 111 -2.50 12.86 27.34
CA LEU A 111 -1.52 12.23 26.46
C LEU A 111 -0.67 13.25 25.67
N TRP A 112 -1.21 14.46 25.45
CA TRP A 112 -0.59 15.52 24.63
C TRP A 112 0.04 16.62 25.50
N GLN A 113 0.88 16.24 26.46
CA GLN A 113 1.54 17.19 27.36
C GLN A 113 2.70 17.95 26.72
N ASP A 114 3.34 17.38 25.69
CA ASP A 114 4.42 18.02 24.93
C ASP A 114 3.84 18.91 23.81
N LYS A 115 3.87 20.22 24.06
CA LYS A 115 3.37 21.23 23.10
C LYS A 115 4.10 21.19 21.75
N ALA A 116 5.38 20.85 21.73
CA ALA A 116 6.12 20.78 20.48
C ALA A 116 5.63 19.62 19.60
N THR A 117 5.35 18.47 20.22
CA THR A 117 4.75 17.33 19.52
C THR A 117 3.32 17.64 19.04
N GLU A 118 2.50 18.30 19.86
CA GLU A 118 1.17 18.75 19.46
C GLU A 118 1.24 19.66 18.23
N GLN A 119 2.10 20.69 18.25
CA GLN A 119 2.28 21.61 17.13
C GLN A 119 2.79 20.90 15.87
N GLN A 120 3.73 19.98 16.02
CA GLN A 120 4.23 19.17 14.91
C GLN A 120 3.12 18.34 14.29
N PHE A 121 2.28 17.70 15.10
CA PHE A 121 1.12 16.93 14.61
C PHE A 121 0.12 17.84 13.89
N LEU A 122 -0.26 18.95 14.50
CA LEU A 122 -1.25 19.88 13.92
C LEU A 122 -0.77 20.47 12.59
N ARG A 123 0.55 20.70 12.42
CA ARG A 123 1.13 21.10 11.14
C ARG A 123 0.97 20.03 10.05
N GLU A 124 1.30 18.80 10.37
CA GLU A 124 1.12 17.68 9.44
C GLU A 124 -0.37 17.49 9.09
N TYR A 125 -1.25 17.63 10.08
CA TYR A 125 -2.68 17.49 9.87
C TYR A 125 -3.27 18.66 9.07
N ALA A 126 -2.85 19.91 9.33
CA ALA A 126 -3.23 21.07 8.52
C ALA A 126 -2.81 20.93 7.04
N ALA A 127 -1.63 20.36 6.78
CA ALA A 127 -1.21 20.03 5.42
C ALA A 127 -2.08 18.95 4.77
N LEU A 128 -2.57 17.98 5.54
CA LEU A 128 -3.55 16.99 5.08
C LEU A 128 -4.91 17.65 4.78
N VAL A 129 -5.41 18.53 5.65
CA VAL A 129 -6.63 19.32 5.43
C VAL A 129 -6.54 20.10 4.11
N LEU A 130 -5.44 20.82 3.92
CA LEU A 130 -5.20 21.63 2.72
C LEU A 130 -5.18 20.80 1.44
N SER A 131 -4.77 19.52 1.51
CA SER A 131 -4.77 18.62 0.36
C SER A 131 -6.16 18.18 -0.09
N GLY A 132 -7.21 18.43 0.70
CA GLY A 132 -8.59 18.06 0.38
C GLY A 132 -8.86 16.56 0.33
N ILE A 133 -7.94 15.72 0.83
CA ILE A 133 -8.09 14.25 0.84
C ILE A 133 -9.23 13.84 1.76
N SER A 134 -9.30 14.41 2.96
CA SER A 134 -10.36 14.16 3.94
C SER A 134 -11.29 15.36 4.03
N LYS A 135 -12.58 15.15 3.78
CA LYS A 135 -13.59 16.21 3.88
C LYS A 135 -13.88 16.64 5.33
N GLN A 136 -13.74 15.72 6.26
CA GLN A 136 -14.04 15.97 7.68
C GLN A 136 -12.88 16.68 8.39
N ALA A 137 -11.67 16.59 7.84
CA ALA A 137 -10.46 17.07 8.50
C ALA A 137 -10.49 18.58 8.81
N SER A 138 -11.15 19.41 8.00
CA SER A 138 -11.29 20.86 8.29
C SER A 138 -12.16 21.10 9.51
N THR A 139 -13.32 20.48 9.57
CA THR A 139 -14.23 20.60 10.72
C THR A 139 -13.60 20.09 12.01
N ILE A 140 -12.86 18.97 11.93
CA ILE A 140 -12.13 18.45 13.08
C ILE A 140 -11.06 19.44 13.56
N LEU A 141 -10.31 20.03 12.63
CA LEU A 141 -9.30 21.04 12.97
C LEU A 141 -9.93 22.29 13.62
N GLU A 142 -11.12 22.69 13.17
CA GLU A 142 -11.90 23.77 13.79
C GLU A 142 -12.35 23.43 15.21
N HIS A 143 -12.80 22.21 15.44
CA HIS A 143 -13.16 21.75 16.78
C HIS A 143 -11.95 21.76 17.72
N ILE A 144 -10.79 21.27 17.27
CA ILE A 144 -9.55 21.34 18.05
C ILE A 144 -9.22 22.81 18.38
N ASP A 145 -9.31 23.70 17.37
CA ASP A 145 -9.00 25.14 17.55
C ASP A 145 -9.94 25.85 18.53
N SER A 146 -11.18 25.40 18.65
CA SER A 146 -12.19 25.97 19.58
C SER A 146 -12.02 25.54 21.04
N THR A 147 -11.19 24.53 21.32
CA THR A 147 -10.94 24.05 22.68
C THR A 147 -9.77 24.77 23.34
N SER A 148 -9.82 24.86 24.67
CA SER A 148 -8.73 25.46 25.46
C SER A 148 -7.49 24.61 25.45
N GLU A 149 -6.31 25.24 25.30
CA GLU A 149 -5.03 24.54 25.41
C GLU A 149 -4.90 23.82 26.77
N GLY A 150 -4.45 22.57 26.74
CA GLY A 150 -4.27 21.75 27.93
C GLY A 150 -5.57 21.23 28.54
N SER A 151 -6.72 21.46 27.92
CA SER A 151 -7.99 20.87 28.38
C SER A 151 -8.08 19.39 28.00
N PHE A 152 -8.86 18.63 28.75
CA PHE A 152 -9.11 17.22 28.46
C PHE A 152 -9.84 17.03 27.12
N GLU A 153 -10.76 17.95 26.80
CA GLU A 153 -11.50 17.96 25.55
C GLU A 153 -10.57 18.07 24.34
N ARG A 154 -9.58 18.98 24.44
CA ARG A 154 -8.57 19.13 23.40
C ARG A 154 -7.69 17.89 23.25
N ASP A 155 -7.24 17.32 24.36
CA ASP A 155 -6.41 16.13 24.42
C ASP A 155 -7.12 14.93 23.78
N ALA A 156 -8.41 14.73 24.09
CA ALA A 156 -9.21 13.68 23.50
C ALA A 156 -9.48 13.88 22.00
N LEU A 157 -9.75 15.11 21.55
CA LEU A 157 -9.88 15.42 20.12
C LEU A 157 -8.58 15.19 19.35
N LEU A 158 -7.44 15.57 19.93
CA LEU A 158 -6.12 15.30 19.35
C LEU A 158 -5.87 13.81 19.23
N THR A 159 -6.23 13.03 20.27
CA THR A 159 -6.10 11.56 20.26
C THR A 159 -6.97 10.94 19.17
N ASP A 160 -8.23 11.28 19.11
CA ASP A 160 -9.17 10.80 18.09
C ASP A 160 -8.68 11.08 16.66
N THR A 161 -8.25 12.32 16.44
CA THR A 161 -7.71 12.80 15.17
C THR A 161 -6.38 12.10 14.82
N PHE A 162 -5.54 11.85 15.81
CA PHE A 162 -4.26 11.19 15.59
C PHE A 162 -4.41 9.71 15.23
N LEU A 163 -5.42 9.04 15.75
CA LEU A 163 -5.75 7.66 15.32
C LEU A 163 -6.05 7.61 13.80
N ASP A 164 -6.87 8.53 13.30
CA ASP A 164 -7.13 8.65 11.86
C ASP A 164 -5.86 8.98 11.06
N TYR A 165 -5.07 9.94 11.54
CA TYR A 165 -3.81 10.30 10.90
C TYR A 165 -2.80 9.16 10.86
N MET A 166 -2.69 8.36 11.93
CA MET A 166 -1.87 7.13 11.94
C MET A 166 -2.35 6.14 10.88
N TYR A 167 -3.67 5.93 10.79
CA TYR A 167 -4.21 5.06 9.74
C TYR A 167 -3.85 5.57 8.36
N TYR A 168 -4.06 6.87 8.10
CA TYR A 168 -3.68 7.51 6.84
C TYR A 168 -2.19 7.30 6.54
N ALA A 169 -1.32 7.70 7.44
CA ALA A 169 0.13 7.65 7.27
C ALA A 169 0.65 6.24 6.96
N ASN A 170 0.10 5.22 7.62
CA ASN A 170 0.52 3.83 7.45
C ASN A 170 -0.06 3.15 6.18
N ASN A 171 -1.13 3.71 5.60
CA ASN A 171 -1.82 3.08 4.47
C ASN A 171 -1.76 3.89 3.17
N VAL A 172 -1.32 5.16 3.21
CA VAL A 172 -1.31 6.03 2.03
C VAL A 172 -0.48 5.45 0.88
N SER A 173 0.65 4.80 1.16
CA SER A 173 1.47 4.18 0.11
C SER A 173 0.74 3.06 -0.63
N LYS A 174 -0.02 2.23 0.09
CA LYS A 174 -0.80 1.12 -0.48
C LYS A 174 -2.06 1.61 -1.19
N SER A 175 -2.62 2.73 -0.75
CA SER A 175 -3.89 3.28 -1.22
C SER A 175 -3.71 4.53 -2.09
N ALA A 176 -2.48 4.86 -2.48
CA ALA A 176 -2.14 6.10 -3.18
C ALA A 176 -3.01 6.34 -4.42
N GLN A 177 -3.25 5.32 -5.25
CA GLN A 177 -4.10 5.43 -6.44
C GLN A 177 -5.50 5.94 -6.10
N LYS A 178 -6.10 5.46 -5.03
CA LYS A 178 -7.46 5.83 -4.61
C LYS A 178 -7.50 7.17 -3.92
N TRP A 179 -6.51 7.49 -3.09
CA TRP A 179 -6.55 8.65 -2.20
C TRP A 179 -5.91 9.90 -2.78
N LEU A 180 -4.85 9.73 -3.61
CA LEU A 180 -4.03 10.86 -4.08
C LEU A 180 -4.28 11.24 -5.54
N TYR A 181 -4.96 10.38 -6.31
CA TYR A 181 -5.19 10.58 -7.74
C TYR A 181 -6.67 10.51 -8.14
N SER A 182 -7.56 10.49 -7.13
CA SER A 182 -8.99 10.40 -7.32
C SER A 182 -9.69 11.15 -6.19
N ALA A 183 -10.61 12.03 -6.52
CA ALA A 183 -11.28 12.87 -5.51
C ALA A 183 -12.12 12.04 -4.53
N ASN A 184 -12.04 12.39 -3.24
CA ASN A 184 -12.96 11.98 -2.17
C ASN A 184 -13.09 10.47 -1.88
N ASN A 185 -12.04 9.70 -2.03
CA ASN A 185 -12.06 8.26 -1.74
C ASN A 185 -11.43 7.87 -0.39
N TYR A 186 -10.90 8.84 0.35
CA TYR A 186 -10.42 8.58 1.71
C TYR A 186 -11.60 8.49 2.68
N LYS A 187 -11.56 7.50 3.54
CA LYS A 187 -12.46 7.34 4.68
C LYS A 187 -11.63 7.13 5.92
N PRO A 188 -11.88 7.91 6.97
CA PRO A 188 -11.25 7.72 8.26
C PRO A 188 -11.41 6.29 8.79
N ALA A 189 -10.37 5.76 9.41
CA ALA A 189 -10.42 4.46 10.04
C ALA A 189 -9.38 4.34 11.17
N LEU A 190 -9.54 3.33 12.00
CA LEU A 190 -8.59 3.03 13.07
C LEU A 190 -7.30 2.38 12.49
N PRO A 191 -6.14 2.74 13.04
CA PRO A 191 -4.92 1.98 12.82
C PRO A 191 -5.03 0.60 13.50
N ARG A 192 -4.08 -0.29 13.25
CA ARG A 192 -4.03 -1.59 13.92
C ARG A 192 -3.67 -1.42 15.40
N ASP A 193 -4.14 -2.33 16.23
CA ASP A 193 -3.90 -2.29 17.68
C ASP A 193 -2.41 -2.21 18.03
N GLU A 194 -1.53 -2.92 17.29
CA GLU A 194 -0.09 -2.86 17.53
C GLU A 194 0.48 -1.45 17.28
N GLN A 195 -0.11 -0.68 16.36
CA GLN A 195 0.31 0.69 16.08
C GLN A 195 -0.14 1.65 17.18
N ILE A 196 -1.35 1.44 17.72
CA ILE A 196 -1.86 2.18 18.88
C ILE A 196 -0.98 1.91 20.10
N HIS A 197 -0.68 0.66 20.39
CA HIS A 197 0.21 0.27 21.50
C HIS A 197 1.62 0.84 21.35
N ALA A 198 2.17 0.84 20.14
CA ALA A 198 3.49 1.43 19.88
C ALA A 198 3.50 2.94 20.14
N TRP A 199 2.43 3.66 19.75
CA TRP A 199 2.28 5.07 20.07
C TRP A 199 2.16 5.32 21.57
N LEU A 200 1.27 4.62 22.27
CA LEU A 200 1.09 4.78 23.72
C LEU A 200 2.39 4.47 24.49
N SER A 201 3.15 3.46 24.04
CA SER A 201 4.47 3.18 24.60
C SER A 201 5.44 4.34 24.38
N ALA A 202 5.41 4.97 23.20
CA ALA A 202 6.24 6.15 22.93
C ALA A 202 5.82 7.35 23.81
N VAL A 203 4.52 7.55 24.05
CA VAL A 203 4.01 8.57 24.99
C VAL A 203 4.56 8.33 26.39
N ALA A 204 4.41 7.11 26.91
CA ALA A 204 4.90 6.72 28.25
C ALA A 204 6.42 6.90 28.41
N MET A 205 7.20 6.76 27.32
CA MET A 205 8.65 6.95 27.30
C MET A 205 9.10 8.41 27.03
N GLY A 206 8.19 9.35 26.82
CA GLY A 206 8.51 10.71 26.41
C GLY A 206 9.09 10.83 24.99
N LYS A 207 8.75 9.87 24.09
CA LYS A 207 9.24 9.78 22.71
C LYS A 207 8.16 10.03 21.67
N SER A 208 7.12 10.77 22.01
CA SER A 208 5.98 11.06 21.12
C SER A 208 6.43 11.79 19.85
N ALA A 209 7.38 12.71 19.92
CA ALA A 209 7.94 13.42 18.78
C ALA A 209 8.67 12.49 17.80
N ASP A 210 9.45 11.53 18.31
CA ASP A 210 10.15 10.54 17.50
C ASP A 210 9.14 9.63 16.78
N PHE A 211 8.10 9.20 17.50
CA PHE A 211 7.04 8.39 16.93
C PHE A 211 6.32 9.13 15.79
N LEU A 212 5.91 10.38 16.03
CA LEU A 212 5.28 11.22 15.00
C LEU A 212 6.19 11.41 13.79
N THR A 213 7.49 11.66 14.01
CA THR A 213 8.48 11.77 12.93
C THR A 213 8.59 10.49 12.12
N SER A 214 8.45 9.32 12.76
CA SER A 214 8.48 8.01 12.07
C SER A 214 7.28 7.79 11.15
N LEU A 215 6.16 8.45 11.39
CA LEU A 215 4.99 8.44 10.51
C LEU A 215 5.14 9.34 9.28
N SER A 216 6.09 10.28 9.32
CA SER A 216 6.37 11.18 8.21
C SER A 216 7.43 10.60 7.28
N THR A 217 7.38 10.99 6.01
CA THR A 217 8.41 10.58 5.04
C THR A 217 9.73 11.32 5.26
N GLN A 218 10.82 10.61 4.98
CA GLN A 218 12.16 11.21 4.96
C GLN A 218 12.48 11.90 3.62
N ASN A 219 11.57 11.89 2.65
CA ASN A 219 11.77 12.52 1.35
C ASN A 219 12.04 14.03 1.51
N PRO A 220 13.19 14.55 1.04
CA PRO A 220 13.56 15.94 1.23
C PRO A 220 12.63 16.92 0.50
N LEU A 221 12.05 16.53 -0.64
CA LEU A 221 11.10 17.36 -1.38
C LEU A 221 9.79 17.52 -0.62
N TYR A 222 9.31 16.45 0.05
CA TYR A 222 8.16 16.54 0.93
C TYR A 222 8.38 17.58 2.02
N ARG A 223 9.48 17.43 2.77
CA ARG A 223 9.78 18.32 3.90
C ARG A 223 9.90 19.79 3.46
N GLN A 224 10.62 20.06 2.38
CA GLN A 224 10.75 21.41 1.84
C GLN A 224 9.41 21.96 1.35
N THR A 225 8.57 21.13 0.75
CA THR A 225 7.25 21.55 0.27
C THR A 225 6.32 21.91 1.43
N ILE A 226 6.25 21.07 2.49
CA ILE A 226 5.46 21.37 3.68
C ILE A 226 5.97 22.62 4.40
N ALA A 227 7.28 22.76 4.60
CA ALA A 227 7.87 23.91 5.26
C ALA A 227 7.61 25.26 4.52
N GLN A 228 7.39 25.21 3.21
CA GLN A 228 7.13 26.42 2.41
C GLN A 228 5.64 26.79 2.35
N LEU A 229 4.72 25.88 2.70
CA LEU A 229 3.28 26.15 2.63
C LEU A 229 2.87 27.45 3.36
N PRO A 230 3.35 27.76 4.58
CA PRO A 230 2.99 28.99 5.28
C PRO A 230 3.28 30.26 4.47
N SER A 231 4.43 30.33 3.81
CA SER A 231 4.83 31.52 3.06
C SER A 231 3.95 31.78 1.83
N LEU A 232 3.31 30.74 1.30
CA LEU A 232 2.39 30.85 0.15
C LEU A 232 1.05 31.48 0.55
N PHE A 233 0.70 31.45 1.86
CA PHE A 233 -0.50 32.11 2.40
C PHE A 233 -0.32 33.62 2.64
N ASN A 234 0.90 34.15 2.64
CA ASN A 234 1.18 35.53 3.04
C ASN A 234 0.89 36.57 1.94
N ALA A 235 0.39 36.16 0.77
CA ALA A 235 -0.02 37.07 -0.26
C ALA A 235 -1.34 37.76 0.11
N GLU A 236 -1.38 39.08 0.14
CA GLU A 236 -2.59 39.87 0.26
C GLU A 236 -3.62 39.42 -0.83
N GLY A 237 -4.81 39.09 -0.41
CA GLY A 237 -5.90 38.67 -1.30
C GLY A 237 -5.76 37.22 -1.81
N MET A 238 -6.45 36.29 -1.13
CA MET A 238 -6.61 34.90 -1.55
C MET A 238 -7.74 34.82 -2.58
N ASP A 239 -7.39 34.89 -3.86
CA ASP A 239 -8.31 34.61 -4.96
C ASP A 239 -8.38 33.09 -5.26
N ASN A 240 -9.32 32.69 -6.14
CA ASN A 240 -9.52 31.31 -6.50
C ASN A 240 -8.28 30.67 -7.17
N ASP A 241 -7.48 31.44 -7.89
CA ASP A 241 -6.28 30.93 -8.56
C ASP A 241 -5.18 30.60 -7.57
N LYS A 242 -4.99 31.45 -6.55
CA LYS A 242 -4.04 31.18 -5.46
C LYS A 242 -4.49 29.98 -4.62
N LEU A 243 -5.79 29.86 -4.33
CA LEU A 243 -6.34 28.70 -3.64
C LEU A 243 -6.11 27.40 -4.44
N ALA A 244 -6.35 27.43 -5.75
CA ALA A 244 -6.08 26.29 -6.61
C ALA A 244 -4.59 25.93 -6.66
N GLN A 245 -3.70 26.92 -6.63
CA GLN A 245 -2.25 26.70 -6.56
C GLN A 245 -1.82 26.09 -5.23
N LEU A 246 -2.32 26.59 -4.11
CA LEU A 246 -2.05 26.04 -2.79
C LEU A 246 -2.52 24.59 -2.67
N TYR A 247 -3.76 24.32 -3.10
CA TYR A 247 -4.28 22.96 -3.15
C TYR A 247 -3.38 22.06 -4.01
N LYS A 248 -2.99 22.53 -5.20
CA LYS A 248 -2.09 21.77 -6.08
C LYS A 248 -0.79 21.42 -5.38
N ILE A 249 -0.17 22.36 -4.65
CA ILE A 249 1.05 22.09 -3.91
C ILE A 249 0.81 21.12 -2.76
N ALA A 250 -0.29 21.27 -2.02
CA ALA A 250 -0.61 20.43 -0.88
C ALA A 250 -0.91 18.97 -1.27
N ILE A 251 -1.71 18.74 -2.32
CA ILE A 251 -1.96 17.37 -2.80
C ILE A 251 -0.69 16.71 -3.34
N ASN A 252 0.16 17.49 -4.01
CA ASN A 252 1.44 16.98 -4.48
C ASN A 252 2.44 16.74 -3.35
N ALA A 253 2.38 17.49 -2.24
CA ALA A 253 3.11 17.14 -1.03
C ALA A 253 2.71 15.76 -0.52
N GLN A 254 1.40 15.46 -0.45
CA GLN A 254 0.94 14.11 -0.06
C GLN A 254 1.38 13.02 -1.07
N ARG A 255 1.48 13.34 -2.36
CA ARG A 255 2.06 12.43 -3.38
C ARG A 255 3.56 12.20 -3.15
N LEU A 256 4.31 13.22 -2.74
CA LEU A 256 5.72 13.10 -2.36
C LEU A 256 5.91 12.27 -1.09
N ARG A 257 4.91 12.24 -0.19
CA ARG A 257 4.95 11.45 1.05
C ARG A 257 5.15 9.96 0.80
N VAL A 258 4.67 9.43 -0.32
CA VAL A 258 4.78 8.01 -0.67
C VAL A 258 6.06 7.66 -1.45
N ILE A 259 6.91 8.63 -1.69
CA ILE A 259 8.19 8.45 -2.39
C ILE A 259 9.31 8.44 -1.34
N PRO A 260 10.16 7.40 -1.30
CA PRO A 260 11.27 7.35 -0.37
C PRO A 260 12.35 8.40 -0.69
N THR A 261 13.38 8.46 0.12
CA THR A 261 14.61 9.18 -0.21
C THR A 261 15.20 8.67 -1.53
N PHE A 262 15.87 9.60 -2.25
CA PHE A 262 16.49 9.29 -3.54
C PHE A 262 17.87 8.62 -3.35
N ASP A 263 17.89 7.49 -2.63
CA ASP A 263 19.14 6.80 -2.29
C ASP A 263 19.53 5.75 -3.34
N ASN A 264 18.59 4.88 -3.69
CA ASN A 264 18.83 3.79 -4.64
C ASN A 264 17.61 3.58 -5.54
N GLY A 265 17.86 3.30 -6.82
CA GLY A 265 16.83 2.89 -7.77
C GLY A 265 16.51 3.90 -8.86
N LEU A 266 15.48 3.58 -9.62
CA LEU A 266 14.98 4.37 -10.74
C LEU A 266 13.73 5.15 -10.33
N PHE A 267 13.77 6.46 -10.55
CA PHE A 267 12.70 7.39 -10.22
C PHE A 267 12.21 8.07 -11.50
N VAL A 268 10.99 7.79 -11.92
CA VAL A 268 10.35 8.39 -13.10
C VAL A 268 9.21 9.28 -12.63
N ASN A 269 9.40 10.60 -12.66
CA ASN A 269 8.28 11.52 -12.52
C ASN A 269 7.57 11.64 -13.87
N ILE A 270 6.41 11.00 -13.98
CA ILE A 270 5.67 10.87 -15.24
C ILE A 270 5.43 12.21 -15.94
N PRO A 271 4.90 13.28 -15.27
CA PRO A 271 4.65 14.57 -15.92
C PRO A 271 5.93 15.37 -16.25
N SER A 272 7.08 15.01 -15.68
CA SER A 272 8.34 15.65 -16.02
C SER A 272 9.02 15.07 -17.25
N TYR A 273 8.59 13.89 -17.68
CA TYR A 273 9.27 13.10 -18.72
C TYR A 273 10.75 12.81 -18.41
N GLN A 274 11.07 12.70 -17.10
CA GLN A 274 12.43 12.45 -16.64
C GLN A 274 12.52 11.15 -15.84
N LEU A 275 13.60 10.42 -16.07
CA LEU A 275 14.07 9.31 -15.27
C LEU A 275 15.38 9.73 -14.59
N HIS A 276 15.49 9.47 -13.29
CA HIS A 276 16.70 9.60 -12.52
C HIS A 276 17.06 8.22 -11.92
N TYR A 277 18.32 7.86 -12.04
CA TYR A 277 18.86 6.64 -11.43
C TYR A 277 19.86 7.01 -10.35
N TYR A 278 19.60 6.55 -9.14
CA TYR A 278 20.41 6.83 -7.96
C TYR A 278 21.10 5.58 -7.44
N ARG A 279 22.30 5.75 -6.88
CA ARG A 279 23.06 4.78 -6.10
C ARG A 279 23.72 5.48 -4.93
N ASP A 280 23.49 4.95 -3.71
CA ASP A 280 24.06 5.46 -2.46
C ASP A 280 23.91 6.99 -2.33
N GLY A 281 22.71 7.49 -2.60
CA GLY A 281 22.36 8.91 -2.59
C GLY A 281 22.94 9.73 -3.74
N LYS A 282 23.70 9.14 -4.68
CA LYS A 282 24.30 9.84 -5.80
C LYS A 282 23.47 9.64 -7.07
N LEU A 283 23.24 10.72 -7.80
CA LEU A 283 22.61 10.69 -9.12
C LEU A 283 23.59 10.15 -10.15
N ILE A 284 23.32 8.95 -10.67
CA ILE A 284 24.20 8.24 -11.64
C ILE A 284 23.81 8.56 -13.07
N LEU A 285 22.48 8.59 -13.36
CA LEU A 285 21.98 8.83 -14.71
C LEU A 285 20.72 9.67 -14.69
N THR A 286 20.63 10.61 -15.63
CA THR A 286 19.38 11.29 -15.98
C THR A 286 19.06 11.04 -17.44
N SER A 287 17.80 10.69 -17.74
CA SER A 287 17.34 10.42 -19.10
C SER A 287 15.94 11.00 -19.32
N LYS A 288 15.68 11.49 -20.54
CA LYS A 288 14.28 11.69 -20.96
C LYS A 288 13.57 10.36 -21.09
N VAL A 289 12.26 10.39 -20.86
CA VAL A 289 11.37 9.24 -21.07
C VAL A 289 10.12 9.62 -21.87
N ILE A 290 9.64 8.67 -22.67
CA ILE A 290 8.31 8.75 -23.28
C ILE A 290 7.38 7.90 -22.42
N VAL A 291 6.31 8.51 -21.92
CA VAL A 291 5.28 7.87 -21.09
C VAL A 291 3.99 7.66 -21.88
N GLY A 292 3.02 7.00 -21.27
CA GLY A 292 1.72 6.72 -21.87
C GLY A 292 0.96 7.99 -22.23
N LYS A 293 0.24 7.95 -23.37
CA LYS A 293 -0.72 9.01 -23.73
C LYS A 293 -1.91 9.04 -22.76
N LYS A 294 -2.64 10.16 -22.69
CA LYS A 294 -3.79 10.36 -21.77
C LYS A 294 -4.81 9.22 -21.81
N ALA A 295 -5.08 8.65 -23.02
CA ALA A 295 -5.98 7.51 -23.18
C ALA A 295 -5.39 6.15 -22.75
N ARG A 296 -4.07 6.07 -22.57
CA ARG A 296 -3.33 4.86 -22.17
C ARG A 296 -2.21 5.24 -21.22
N LYS A 297 -2.61 5.70 -20.01
CA LYS A 297 -1.71 6.27 -19.02
C LYS A 297 -0.64 5.27 -18.56
N THR A 298 0.57 5.75 -18.31
CA THR A 298 1.52 5.04 -17.45
C THR A 298 0.98 5.10 -16.02
N PRO A 299 0.78 3.98 -15.34
CA PRO A 299 0.26 3.98 -13.97
C PRO A 299 1.33 4.49 -12.99
N VAL A 300 0.88 5.05 -11.87
CA VAL A 300 1.73 5.21 -10.69
C VAL A 300 1.99 3.83 -10.11
N LEU A 301 3.25 3.45 -9.98
CA LEU A 301 3.64 2.06 -9.68
C LEU A 301 4.94 2.03 -8.89
N TYR A 302 4.97 1.19 -7.87
CA TYR A 302 6.19 0.78 -7.17
C TYR A 302 6.52 -0.66 -7.50
N SER A 303 7.75 -0.89 -7.93
CA SER A 303 8.28 -2.21 -8.26
C SER A 303 9.79 -2.25 -8.01
N LYS A 304 10.44 -3.29 -8.51
CA LYS A 304 11.89 -3.41 -8.57
C LYS A 304 12.30 -4.04 -9.89
N LEU A 305 13.48 -3.72 -10.40
CA LEU A 305 14.00 -4.43 -11.57
C LEU A 305 14.25 -5.89 -11.21
N SER A 306 13.90 -6.79 -12.13
CA SER A 306 14.24 -8.21 -12.06
C SER A 306 15.41 -8.56 -12.96
N ASP A 307 15.37 -8.08 -14.19
CA ASP A 307 16.35 -8.42 -15.21
C ASP A 307 16.42 -7.37 -16.32
N VAL A 308 17.55 -7.33 -16.99
CA VAL A 308 17.75 -6.62 -18.26
C VAL A 308 17.77 -7.63 -19.39
N VAL A 309 16.87 -7.48 -20.33
CA VAL A 309 16.87 -8.30 -21.57
C VAL A 309 17.59 -7.52 -22.66
N VAL A 310 18.69 -8.08 -23.15
CA VAL A 310 19.41 -7.60 -24.33
C VAL A 310 18.80 -8.26 -25.57
N ASN A 311 18.56 -7.48 -26.61
CA ASN A 311 17.87 -7.88 -27.84
C ASN A 311 16.51 -8.53 -27.57
N PRO A 312 15.57 -7.81 -26.93
CA PRO A 312 14.26 -8.34 -26.59
C PRO A 312 13.41 -8.52 -27.86
N PRO A 313 12.83 -9.70 -28.10
CA PRO A 313 11.72 -9.80 -29.03
C PRO A 313 10.49 -9.11 -28.42
N TRP A 314 9.62 -8.58 -29.25
CA TRP A 314 8.35 -8.00 -28.76
C TRP A 314 7.17 -8.87 -29.14
N ASN A 315 6.51 -9.45 -28.14
CA ASN A 315 5.21 -10.07 -28.30
C ASN A 315 4.14 -9.00 -28.07
N THR A 316 3.32 -8.74 -29.09
CA THR A 316 2.31 -7.67 -29.04
C THR A 316 1.21 -8.04 -28.06
N PRO A 317 0.91 -7.18 -27.05
CA PRO A 317 -0.22 -7.41 -26.13
C PRO A 317 -1.55 -7.48 -26.87
N THR A 318 -2.46 -8.36 -26.41
CA THR A 318 -3.80 -8.57 -27.01
C THR A 318 -4.57 -7.27 -27.22
N ARG A 319 -4.50 -6.34 -26.26
CA ARG A 319 -5.14 -5.02 -26.39
C ARG A 319 -4.63 -4.26 -27.61
N LEU A 320 -3.31 -4.22 -27.83
CA LEU A 320 -2.72 -3.50 -28.96
C LEU A 320 -2.98 -4.21 -30.28
N ILE A 321 -3.08 -5.53 -30.29
CA ILE A 321 -3.53 -6.28 -31.47
C ILE A 321 -4.92 -5.78 -31.90
N ASN A 322 -5.84 -5.67 -30.95
CA ASN A 322 -7.22 -5.24 -31.21
C ASN A 322 -7.33 -3.75 -31.59
N GLU A 323 -6.69 -2.87 -30.83
CA GLU A 323 -6.87 -1.43 -30.96
C GLU A 323 -6.00 -0.82 -32.08
N ASP A 324 -4.79 -1.36 -32.29
CA ASP A 324 -3.81 -0.72 -33.16
C ASP A 324 -3.49 -1.54 -34.44
N ILE A 325 -3.46 -2.88 -34.34
CA ILE A 325 -2.96 -3.72 -35.43
C ILE A 325 -4.08 -4.16 -36.34
N ILE A 326 -5.11 -4.83 -35.84
CA ILE A 326 -6.23 -5.35 -36.66
C ILE A 326 -6.86 -4.26 -37.54
N PRO A 327 -7.15 -3.03 -37.06
CA PRO A 327 -7.72 -1.98 -37.92
C PRO A 327 -6.83 -1.55 -39.09
N ARG A 328 -5.49 -1.71 -38.96
CA ARG A 328 -4.53 -1.39 -40.02
C ARG A 328 -4.38 -2.52 -40.99
N VAL A 329 -4.34 -3.75 -40.48
CA VAL A 329 -4.19 -4.97 -41.31
C VAL A 329 -5.45 -5.22 -42.14
N ARG A 330 -6.63 -4.88 -41.65
CA ARG A 330 -7.87 -4.92 -42.48
C ARG A 330 -7.74 -4.10 -43.72
N LYS A 331 -7.11 -2.91 -43.62
CA LYS A 331 -6.88 -2.04 -44.77
C LYS A 331 -5.79 -2.57 -45.70
N ASP A 332 -4.76 -3.19 -45.13
CA ASP A 332 -3.61 -3.67 -45.85
C ASP A 332 -2.85 -4.76 -45.07
N PRO A 333 -3.02 -6.05 -45.42
CA PRO A 333 -2.32 -7.15 -44.77
C PRO A 333 -0.80 -7.05 -44.82
N SER A 334 -0.24 -6.34 -45.83
CA SER A 334 1.22 -6.15 -45.92
C SER A 334 1.80 -5.33 -44.74
N TYR A 335 0.92 -4.66 -43.96
CA TYR A 335 1.29 -3.95 -42.73
C TYR A 335 2.10 -4.83 -41.78
N ILE A 336 1.76 -6.11 -41.70
CA ILE A 336 2.49 -7.11 -40.88
C ILE A 336 3.96 -7.14 -41.24
N TYR A 337 4.27 -7.36 -42.53
CA TYR A 337 5.65 -7.48 -43.01
C TYR A 337 6.40 -6.14 -42.93
N ARG A 338 5.77 -5.05 -43.36
CA ARG A 338 6.40 -3.70 -43.35
C ARG A 338 6.79 -3.22 -41.97
N ASN A 339 6.16 -3.75 -40.91
CA ASN A 339 6.47 -3.39 -39.52
C ASN A 339 7.22 -4.50 -38.78
N GLY A 340 7.83 -5.45 -39.52
CA GLY A 340 8.68 -6.50 -38.92
C GLY A 340 7.91 -7.50 -38.05
N TYR A 341 6.59 -7.62 -38.22
CA TYR A 341 5.81 -8.60 -37.49
C TYR A 341 5.84 -9.98 -38.12
N THR A 342 5.80 -10.99 -37.28
CA THR A 342 5.59 -12.40 -37.67
C THR A 342 4.37 -12.91 -36.89
N ILE A 343 3.44 -13.54 -37.62
CA ILE A 343 2.29 -14.23 -37.00
C ILE A 343 2.71 -15.68 -36.77
N ILE A 344 2.54 -16.18 -35.54
CA ILE A 344 3.01 -17.50 -35.14
C ILE A 344 1.86 -18.26 -34.46
N ASP A 345 1.58 -19.48 -34.91
CA ASP A 345 0.58 -20.35 -34.31
C ASP A 345 1.08 -20.98 -32.97
N SER A 346 0.22 -21.80 -32.37
CA SER A 346 0.53 -22.50 -31.11
C SER A 346 1.66 -23.53 -31.24
N LYS A 347 1.93 -23.99 -32.46
CA LYS A 347 2.99 -24.97 -32.80
C LYS A 347 4.29 -24.29 -33.21
N GLY A 348 4.34 -22.94 -33.26
CA GLY A 348 5.51 -22.18 -33.68
C GLY A 348 5.65 -21.97 -35.18
N LYS A 349 4.66 -22.37 -35.98
CA LYS A 349 4.66 -22.18 -37.45
C LYS A 349 4.27 -20.74 -37.79
N THR A 350 4.98 -20.14 -38.72
CA THR A 350 4.65 -18.84 -39.30
C THR A 350 3.38 -18.94 -40.17
N ILE A 351 2.47 -17.99 -40.01
CA ILE A 351 1.22 -17.87 -40.73
C ILE A 351 1.31 -16.66 -41.67
N ASP A 352 0.92 -16.84 -42.91
CA ASP A 352 0.83 -15.75 -43.88
C ASP A 352 -0.39 -14.84 -43.53
N PRO A 353 -0.19 -13.53 -43.33
CA PRO A 353 -1.26 -12.60 -43.06
C PRO A 353 -2.36 -12.54 -44.13
N TYR A 354 -2.05 -12.88 -45.38
CA TYR A 354 -3.04 -12.91 -46.43
C TYR A 354 -4.04 -14.08 -46.37
N THR A 355 -3.71 -15.11 -45.56
CA THR A 355 -4.58 -16.27 -45.35
C THR A 355 -5.59 -16.09 -44.22
N ILE A 356 -5.53 -14.97 -43.51
CA ILE A 356 -6.38 -14.68 -42.36
C ILE A 356 -7.54 -13.81 -42.77
N ASP A 357 -8.77 -14.18 -42.39
CA ASP A 357 -9.98 -13.33 -42.54
C ASP A 357 -9.95 -12.19 -41.51
N TRP A 358 -9.30 -11.08 -41.90
CA TRP A 358 -9.16 -9.91 -41.03
C TRP A 358 -10.46 -9.15 -40.79
N GLU A 359 -11.44 -9.24 -41.71
CA GLU A 359 -12.72 -8.54 -41.56
C GLU A 359 -13.49 -9.04 -40.33
N ASN A 360 -13.52 -10.35 -40.14
CA ASN A 360 -14.19 -10.99 -39.02
C ASN A 360 -13.27 -11.25 -37.81
N MET A 361 -11.98 -10.83 -37.88
CA MET A 361 -11.02 -11.06 -36.83
C MET A 361 -11.14 -10.05 -35.70
N THR A 362 -11.10 -10.55 -34.47
CA THR A 362 -10.96 -9.74 -33.24
C THR A 362 -9.82 -10.31 -32.38
N ALA A 363 -9.29 -9.54 -31.43
CA ALA A 363 -8.22 -10.04 -30.58
C ALA A 363 -8.63 -11.30 -29.77
N LYS A 364 -9.90 -11.46 -29.41
CA LYS A 364 -10.44 -12.66 -28.75
C LYS A 364 -10.46 -13.88 -29.65
N LYS A 365 -10.64 -13.67 -30.97
CA LYS A 365 -10.66 -14.72 -31.98
C LYS A 365 -9.30 -14.96 -32.64
N PHE A 366 -8.27 -14.17 -32.28
CA PHE A 366 -6.93 -14.26 -32.85
C PHE A 366 -6.12 -15.34 -32.10
N PRO A 367 -6.02 -16.56 -32.66
CA PRO A 367 -5.41 -17.70 -31.98
C PRO A 367 -3.89 -17.70 -32.08
N TYR A 368 -3.31 -16.65 -32.67
CA TYR A 368 -1.90 -16.55 -32.98
C TYR A 368 -1.16 -15.59 -32.04
N ARG A 369 0.15 -15.72 -31.96
CA ARG A 369 1.02 -14.71 -31.37
C ARG A 369 1.52 -13.79 -32.46
N LEU A 370 1.50 -12.49 -32.21
CA LEU A 370 2.12 -11.49 -33.07
C LEU A 370 3.41 -11.03 -32.43
N ARG A 371 4.53 -11.24 -33.15
CA ARG A 371 5.89 -11.04 -32.61
C ARG A 371 6.74 -10.21 -33.56
N GLN A 372 7.56 -9.31 -33.02
CA GLN A 372 8.72 -8.74 -33.71
C GLN A 372 10.00 -9.41 -33.22
N ALA A 373 10.87 -9.73 -34.14
CA ALA A 373 12.20 -10.34 -33.83
C ALA A 373 13.17 -9.29 -33.24
N PRO A 374 14.24 -9.72 -32.56
CA PRO A 374 15.33 -8.82 -32.19
C PRO A 374 15.88 -8.07 -33.40
N GLY A 375 16.11 -6.77 -33.26
CA GLY A 375 16.52 -5.87 -34.34
C GLY A 375 15.35 -5.12 -34.98
N ASP A 376 14.18 -5.75 -35.13
CA ASP A 376 12.95 -5.11 -35.62
C ASP A 376 11.99 -4.76 -34.47
N SER A 377 12.35 -5.11 -33.25
CA SER A 377 11.51 -4.96 -32.05
C SER A 377 11.24 -3.49 -31.73
N ALA A 378 9.98 -3.16 -31.48
CA ALA A 378 9.57 -1.85 -30.97
C ALA A 378 10.22 -1.54 -29.59
N LEU A 379 10.79 -2.55 -28.92
CA LEU A 379 11.48 -2.41 -27.65
C LEU A 379 12.95 -1.99 -27.79
N GLY A 380 13.47 -1.82 -29.02
CA GLY A 380 14.88 -1.53 -29.28
C GLY A 380 15.80 -2.65 -28.80
N ASN A 381 17.00 -2.29 -28.33
CA ASN A 381 18.02 -3.25 -27.92
C ASN A 381 17.90 -3.70 -26.45
N PHE A 382 17.12 -3.00 -25.61
CA PHE A 382 17.06 -3.26 -24.17
C PHE A 382 15.63 -3.20 -23.64
N LYS A 383 15.30 -4.16 -22.78
CA LYS A 383 14.11 -4.15 -21.96
C LYS A 383 14.50 -4.34 -20.50
N PHE A 384 13.95 -3.53 -19.64
CA PHE A 384 14.17 -3.57 -18.18
C PHE A 384 12.88 -4.08 -17.55
N ASN A 385 12.90 -5.35 -17.14
CA ASN A 385 11.75 -6.01 -16.58
C ASN A 385 11.55 -5.63 -15.11
N MET A 386 10.29 -5.46 -14.72
CA MET A 386 9.87 -5.27 -13.34
C MET A 386 8.52 -5.97 -13.13
N PRO A 387 8.32 -6.72 -12.03
CA PRO A 387 7.03 -7.32 -11.71
C PRO A 387 5.95 -6.25 -11.58
N SER A 388 4.83 -6.42 -12.29
CA SER A 388 3.73 -5.47 -12.30
C SER A 388 2.45 -6.16 -12.76
N SER A 389 1.32 -5.91 -12.07
CA SER A 389 -0.01 -6.34 -12.49
C SER A 389 -0.45 -5.70 -13.81
N ASP A 390 0.10 -4.53 -14.13
CA ASP A 390 -0.24 -3.75 -15.32
C ASP A 390 0.62 -4.11 -16.54
N ALA A 391 1.52 -5.08 -16.41
CA ALA A 391 2.48 -5.49 -17.43
C ALA A 391 3.31 -4.31 -18.00
N ILE A 392 3.67 -3.36 -17.13
CA ILE A 392 4.49 -2.19 -17.44
C ILE A 392 5.97 -2.53 -17.27
N TYR A 393 6.79 -2.02 -18.17
CA TYR A 393 8.25 -2.14 -18.13
C TYR A 393 8.90 -0.90 -18.75
N LEU A 394 10.21 -0.73 -18.50
CA LEU A 394 11.00 0.28 -19.19
C LEU A 394 11.68 -0.38 -20.39
N HIS A 395 11.89 0.36 -21.48
CA HIS A 395 12.53 -0.20 -22.65
C HIS A 395 13.17 0.87 -23.54
N ASP A 396 14.06 0.44 -24.40
CA ASP A 396 14.61 1.20 -25.51
C ASP A 396 13.58 1.39 -26.64
N THR A 397 13.92 2.10 -27.67
CA THR A 397 13.06 2.30 -28.86
C THR A 397 13.90 2.64 -30.10
N PRO A 398 13.56 2.08 -31.27
CA PRO A 398 14.17 2.53 -32.54
C PRO A 398 13.71 3.94 -32.95
N SER A 399 12.57 4.40 -32.42
CA SER A 399 11.98 5.72 -32.76
C SER A 399 12.60 6.86 -31.96
N ARG A 400 13.91 7.00 -32.01
CA ARG A 400 14.70 7.96 -31.24
C ARG A 400 14.32 9.42 -31.49
N GLY A 401 13.92 9.78 -32.73
CA GLY A 401 13.49 11.14 -33.07
C GLY A 401 12.29 11.64 -32.27
N LEU A 402 11.50 10.76 -31.64
CA LEU A 402 10.38 11.17 -30.82
C LEU A 402 10.80 11.93 -29.57
N PHE A 403 12.00 11.75 -29.05
CA PHE A 403 12.52 12.47 -27.86
C PHE A 403 12.80 13.96 -28.13
N ALA A 404 12.79 14.39 -29.38
CA ALA A 404 12.88 15.81 -29.74
C ALA A 404 11.54 16.57 -29.57
N LYS A 405 10.42 15.86 -29.38
CA LYS A 405 9.13 16.48 -29.17
C LYS A 405 9.06 17.15 -27.78
N LYS A 406 8.23 18.21 -27.70
CA LYS A 406 7.96 18.90 -26.43
C LYS A 406 7.06 18.04 -25.52
N ASP A 407 6.05 17.38 -26.08
CA ASP A 407 5.18 16.46 -25.37
C ASP A 407 5.63 15.02 -25.63
N LEU A 408 5.94 14.32 -24.55
CA LEU A 408 6.43 12.94 -24.57
C LEU A 408 5.41 11.93 -24.02
N ALA A 409 4.14 12.32 -23.90
CA ALA A 409 3.03 11.42 -23.56
C ALA A 409 2.53 10.65 -24.81
N LEU A 410 3.34 9.73 -25.34
CA LEU A 410 3.16 9.12 -26.67
C LEU A 410 3.01 7.60 -26.66
N SER A 411 3.38 6.91 -25.58
CA SER A 411 3.39 5.44 -25.52
C SER A 411 1.99 4.86 -25.25
N SER A 412 1.91 3.55 -25.24
CA SER A 412 0.71 2.79 -24.86
C SER A 412 0.71 2.35 -23.39
N GLY A 413 1.55 2.99 -22.54
CA GLY A 413 1.64 2.76 -21.10
C GLY A 413 3.07 2.47 -20.61
N CYS A 414 3.85 1.68 -21.36
CA CYS A 414 5.25 1.42 -21.02
C CYS A 414 6.13 2.68 -21.16
N VAL A 415 7.26 2.68 -20.48
CA VAL A 415 8.18 3.83 -20.41
C VAL A 415 9.34 3.60 -21.37
N ARG A 416 9.45 4.43 -22.43
CA ARG A 416 10.61 4.41 -23.34
C ARG A 416 11.71 5.30 -22.77
N VAL A 417 12.93 4.80 -22.73
CA VAL A 417 14.09 5.48 -22.16
C VAL A 417 14.99 5.99 -23.29
N GLU A 418 15.31 7.30 -23.30
CA GLU A 418 16.20 7.90 -24.31
C GLU A 418 17.61 7.33 -24.18
N LYS A 419 18.18 7.31 -22.96
CA LYS A 419 19.51 6.79 -22.67
C LYS A 419 19.44 5.31 -22.21
N ALA A 420 18.71 4.48 -22.96
CA ALA A 420 18.53 3.08 -22.60
C ALA A 420 19.84 2.28 -22.66
N ASP A 421 20.76 2.64 -23.58
CA ASP A 421 22.05 1.98 -23.69
C ASP A 421 22.94 2.28 -22.47
N GLU A 422 22.99 3.54 -22.05
CA GLU A 422 23.74 3.95 -20.85
C GLU A 422 23.16 3.34 -19.58
N LEU A 423 21.82 3.28 -19.47
CA LEU A 423 21.16 2.61 -18.34
C LEU A 423 21.50 1.13 -18.31
N ALA A 424 21.47 0.48 -19.48
CA ALA A 424 21.86 -0.92 -19.61
C ALA A 424 23.34 -1.14 -19.24
N SER A 425 24.25 -0.23 -19.66
CA SER A 425 25.67 -0.31 -19.29
C SER A 425 25.88 -0.30 -17.79
N VAL A 426 25.21 0.61 -17.07
CA VAL A 426 25.33 0.69 -15.61
C VAL A 426 24.78 -0.58 -14.94
N LEU A 427 23.56 -1.00 -15.28
CA LEU A 427 22.92 -2.16 -14.67
C LEU A 427 23.62 -3.49 -14.97
N LEU A 428 24.10 -3.67 -16.22
CA LEU A 428 24.83 -4.86 -16.64
C LEU A 428 26.21 -4.91 -16.00
N LYS A 429 26.88 -3.75 -15.82
CA LYS A 429 28.16 -3.67 -15.09
C LYS A 429 27.97 -4.10 -13.62
N GLU A 430 26.91 -3.66 -12.96
CA GLU A 430 26.55 -4.11 -11.60
C GLU A 430 26.33 -5.64 -11.56
N ALA A 431 25.83 -6.23 -12.65
CA ALA A 431 25.66 -7.68 -12.83
C ALA A 431 26.93 -8.40 -13.34
N GLY A 432 28.09 -7.74 -13.33
CA GLY A 432 29.37 -8.33 -13.69
C GLY A 432 29.66 -8.42 -15.19
N TRP A 433 28.94 -7.69 -16.05
CA TRP A 433 29.22 -7.62 -17.46
C TRP A 433 30.27 -6.53 -17.78
N THR A 434 31.07 -6.78 -18.81
CA THR A 434 31.92 -5.75 -19.43
C THR A 434 31.14 -5.02 -20.52
N GLU A 435 31.59 -3.82 -20.87
CA GLU A 435 31.00 -3.05 -21.99
C GLU A 435 31.17 -3.81 -23.32
N GLU A 436 32.33 -4.45 -23.53
CA GLU A 436 32.58 -5.28 -24.69
C GLU A 436 31.57 -6.42 -24.82
N ARG A 437 31.29 -7.13 -23.72
CA ARG A 437 30.29 -8.20 -23.71
C ARG A 437 28.90 -7.67 -24.08
N LYS A 438 28.50 -6.51 -23.57
CA LYS A 438 27.23 -5.86 -23.91
C LYS A 438 27.17 -5.57 -25.41
N VAL A 439 28.19 -4.90 -25.96
CA VAL A 439 28.26 -4.52 -27.39
C VAL A 439 28.22 -5.76 -28.30
N ASN A 440 29.00 -6.79 -27.98
CA ASN A 440 29.02 -8.03 -28.74
C ASN A 440 27.70 -8.78 -28.71
N THR A 441 27.02 -8.76 -27.54
CA THR A 441 25.68 -9.34 -27.40
C THR A 441 24.67 -8.60 -28.28
N VAL A 442 24.65 -7.25 -28.21
CA VAL A 442 23.76 -6.44 -29.07
C VAL A 442 23.99 -6.75 -30.56
N LYS A 443 25.22 -6.76 -31.01
CA LYS A 443 25.57 -7.10 -32.42
C LYS A 443 25.11 -8.50 -32.82
N SER A 444 25.15 -9.46 -31.93
CA SER A 444 24.76 -10.85 -32.20
C SER A 444 23.28 -11.05 -32.47
N ARG A 445 22.42 -10.08 -32.11
CA ARG A 445 20.95 -10.17 -32.13
C ARG A 445 20.37 -11.34 -31.31
N LYS A 446 21.17 -12.04 -30.51
CA LYS A 446 20.70 -13.10 -29.61
C LYS A 446 20.06 -12.48 -28.39
N THR A 447 18.88 -12.94 -28.04
CA THR A 447 18.19 -12.52 -26.82
C THR A 447 18.86 -13.13 -25.59
N ILE A 448 19.32 -12.30 -24.67
CA ILE A 448 19.87 -12.73 -23.38
C ILE A 448 19.20 -11.95 -22.27
N SER A 449 18.69 -12.63 -21.25
CA SER A 449 18.19 -12.04 -20.01
C SER A 449 19.25 -12.14 -18.93
N VAL A 450 19.48 -11.04 -18.22
CA VAL A 450 20.49 -10.91 -17.17
C VAL A 450 19.81 -10.41 -15.90
N ASN A 451 19.81 -11.22 -14.87
CA ASN A 451 19.31 -10.81 -13.56
C ASN A 451 20.15 -9.65 -13.02
N VAL A 452 19.51 -8.60 -12.58
CA VAL A 452 20.17 -7.45 -11.95
C VAL A 452 20.11 -7.55 -10.44
N ALA A 453 21.00 -6.84 -9.76
CA ALA A 453 21.09 -6.84 -8.31
C ALA A 453 19.75 -6.49 -7.67
N SER A 454 19.45 -7.10 -6.52
CA SER A 454 18.16 -7.00 -5.84
C SER A 454 17.78 -5.59 -5.37
N ASN A 455 18.74 -4.68 -5.22
CA ASN A 455 18.50 -3.32 -4.72
C ASN A 455 18.32 -2.30 -5.86
N ASN A 456 17.37 -2.58 -6.75
CA ASN A 456 16.97 -1.69 -7.85
C ASN A 456 15.46 -1.39 -7.80
N PRO A 457 14.95 -0.66 -6.78
CA PRO A 457 13.57 -0.24 -6.76
C PRO A 457 13.25 0.68 -7.94
N VAL A 458 12.02 0.61 -8.43
CA VAL A 458 11.50 1.45 -9.51
C VAL A 458 10.26 2.19 -9.02
N PHE A 459 10.31 3.50 -9.10
CA PHE A 459 9.21 4.39 -8.73
C PHE A 459 8.73 5.15 -9.96
N LEU A 460 7.58 4.74 -10.49
CA LEU A 460 6.82 5.53 -11.46
C LEU A 460 5.83 6.37 -10.68
N TYR A 461 6.07 7.66 -10.55
CA TYR A 461 5.26 8.55 -9.72
C TYR A 461 4.76 9.77 -10.50
N TYR A 462 3.79 10.49 -9.92
CA TYR A 462 3.15 11.59 -10.59
C TYR A 462 3.05 12.79 -9.64
N VAL A 463 3.97 13.74 -9.79
CA VAL A 463 4.06 14.96 -9.01
C VAL A 463 4.17 16.14 -9.96
N THR A 464 3.25 17.09 -9.87
CA THR A 464 3.14 18.25 -10.75
C THR A 464 3.50 19.57 -10.06
N ALA A 465 3.67 19.58 -8.73
CA ALA A 465 4.12 20.75 -7.98
C ALA A 465 4.91 20.34 -6.74
N TRP A 466 6.02 20.98 -6.48
CA TRP A 466 6.85 20.77 -5.29
C TRP A 466 7.75 21.97 -5.03
N VAL A 467 8.33 22.04 -3.83
CA VAL A 467 9.37 23.01 -3.49
C VAL A 467 10.72 22.31 -3.39
N ASN A 468 11.73 22.90 -3.99
CA ASN A 468 13.13 22.46 -3.88
C ASN A 468 14.03 23.68 -3.78
N ASN A 469 14.86 23.74 -2.72
CA ASN A 469 15.76 24.86 -2.42
C ASN A 469 15.03 26.22 -2.43
N GLY A 470 13.87 26.28 -1.76
CA GLY A 470 13.04 27.49 -1.65
C GLY A 470 12.33 27.91 -2.94
N LYS A 471 12.50 27.18 -4.04
CA LYS A 471 11.85 27.47 -5.33
C LYS A 471 10.70 26.51 -5.59
N THR A 472 9.54 27.06 -5.92
CA THR A 472 8.38 26.28 -6.37
C THR A 472 8.56 25.85 -7.82
N HIS A 473 8.41 24.54 -8.05
CA HIS A 473 8.41 23.90 -9.36
C HIS A 473 7.00 23.45 -9.72
N THR A 474 6.59 23.70 -10.96
CA THR A 474 5.29 23.25 -11.46
C THR A 474 5.44 22.60 -12.82
N LEU A 475 4.61 21.60 -13.08
CA LEU A 475 4.51 20.87 -14.34
C LEU A 475 3.06 20.82 -14.83
N PRO A 476 2.84 20.65 -16.15
CA PRO A 476 1.53 20.38 -16.68
C PRO A 476 0.93 19.08 -16.12
N ASP A 477 -0.36 19.09 -15.84
CA ASP A 477 -1.11 17.90 -15.46
C ASP A 477 -1.56 17.12 -16.73
N ILE A 478 -0.67 16.32 -17.26
CA ILE A 478 -0.87 15.61 -18.52
C ILE A 478 -1.96 14.52 -18.46
N TYR A 479 -2.32 14.07 -17.26
CA TYR A 479 -3.31 13.01 -17.06
C TYR A 479 -4.61 13.48 -16.41
N GLY A 480 -4.69 14.73 -15.98
CA GLY A 480 -5.86 15.28 -15.30
C GLY A 480 -6.05 14.71 -13.89
N TYR A 481 -4.96 14.60 -13.11
CA TYR A 481 -5.01 14.15 -11.73
C TYR A 481 -5.05 15.28 -10.70
N ASP A 482 -4.79 16.53 -11.10
CA ASP A 482 -4.87 17.72 -10.25
C ASP A 482 -6.29 18.31 -10.25
N VAL A 483 -7.28 17.45 -9.95
CA VAL A 483 -8.65 17.90 -9.85
C VAL A 483 -8.81 18.69 -8.56
N THR A 484 -9.04 20.00 -8.68
CA THR A 484 -9.35 20.84 -7.52
C THR A 484 -10.74 20.49 -7.00
N PRO A 485 -10.88 19.97 -5.77
CA PRO A 485 -12.20 19.75 -5.19
C PRO A 485 -12.86 21.07 -4.84
N ASN A 486 -14.13 21.03 -4.47
CA ASN A 486 -14.75 22.19 -3.83
C ASN A 486 -14.08 22.37 -2.46
N LEU A 487 -13.36 23.48 -2.28
CA LEU A 487 -12.61 23.80 -1.05
C LEU A 487 -13.36 24.77 -0.14
N SER A 488 -14.64 25.06 -0.42
CA SER A 488 -15.46 26.03 0.36
C SER A 488 -15.65 25.61 1.82
N TYR A 489 -15.45 24.33 2.15
CA TYR A 489 -15.52 23.81 3.51
C TYR A 489 -14.24 23.99 4.33
N ILE A 490 -13.13 24.45 3.71
CA ILE A 490 -11.85 24.63 4.43
C ILE A 490 -11.85 25.98 5.12
N ASN A 491 -11.63 25.96 6.43
CA ASN A 491 -11.37 27.17 7.20
C ASN A 491 -9.90 27.60 7.04
N TRP A 492 -9.67 28.49 6.08
CA TRP A 492 -8.34 28.93 5.70
C TRP A 492 -7.56 29.63 6.81
N ALA A 493 -8.24 30.37 7.70
CA ALA A 493 -7.60 31.06 8.81
C ALA A 493 -6.98 30.06 9.81
N ILE A 494 -7.73 28.99 10.11
CA ILE A 494 -7.30 27.94 11.04
C ILE A 494 -6.17 27.09 10.40
N VAL A 495 -6.32 26.72 9.14
CA VAL A 495 -5.26 25.99 8.42
C VAL A 495 -3.96 26.79 8.42
N LYS A 496 -4.02 28.09 8.11
CA LYS A 496 -2.85 28.98 8.15
C LYS A 496 -2.21 29.03 9.53
N LYS A 497 -3.02 29.15 10.59
CA LYS A 497 -2.55 29.18 11.98
C LYS A 497 -1.66 27.98 12.31
N TYR A 498 -2.09 26.80 11.92
CA TYR A 498 -1.37 25.55 12.26
C TYR A 498 -0.25 25.18 11.29
N LEU A 499 -0.19 25.77 10.10
CA LEU A 499 0.94 25.60 9.20
C LEU A 499 2.15 26.47 9.60
N ASN A 500 1.94 27.60 10.26
CA ASN A 500 3.02 28.46 10.79
C ASN A 500 3.65 27.85 12.05
#